data_fdefe4ab0e5aa77746f29590f13e5abd
#
_entry.id   fdefe4ab0e5aa77746f29590f13e5abd
#
_cell.length_a   1.000
_cell.length_b   1.000
_cell.length_c   1.000
_cell.angle_alpha   90.00
_cell.angle_beta   90.00
_cell.angle_gamma   90.00
#
_symmetry.space_group_name_H-M   'P 1'
#
loop_
_entity.id
_entity.type
_entity.pdbx_description
1 polymer ?
#
loop_
_entity_poly.entity_id
_entity_poly.type
_entity_poly.pdbx_seq_one_letter_code
_entity_poly.pdbx_strand_id
1 'polypeptide(L)'
;MDEKNILSVLDSDFIVRLRMTFKDTKRVYLLTDAYLGGDLYRLLSSRGPFPDMVAKFYVACVIEAFDYMHRRGIVYRDLKPENLMLHQNGYLKLVDLGFAKKVPSGGKTYTFCGTPEYISPEIIANAGHNIASDYWALGILIYELLSRKTPFRAKDDLTVYENALKGIHGIHFSNRIGRKAESLIKALCRQLPIERLGYQKGGVNDIKKHKWYSGFDWEGFHVLALPGPILPEINDPMGDLRNAKPLRRDIDIPEETSGWDATF
;
A
#
# COMPACT_ATOMS: atom_id res chain seq x y z
N MET A 1 -2.97 5.60 18.88
CA MET A 1 -1.60 5.94 19.36
C MET A 1 -0.50 5.46 18.42
N ASP A 2 -0.55 4.21 17.95
CA ASP A 2 0.49 3.65 17.06
C ASP A 2 0.65 4.46 15.76
N GLU A 3 -0.44 4.86 15.11
CA GLU A 3 -0.41 5.64 13.87
C GLU A 3 0.33 6.98 14.05
N LYS A 4 -0.01 7.78 15.10
CA LYS A 4 0.69 9.03 15.41
C LYS A 4 2.19 8.79 15.61
N ASN A 5 2.54 7.81 16.45
CA ASN A 5 3.92 7.51 16.80
C ASN A 5 4.73 7.03 15.57
N ILE A 6 4.10 6.24 14.70
CA ILE A 6 4.73 5.80 13.47
C ILE A 6 4.90 6.98 12.51
N LEU A 7 3.83 7.74 12.24
CA LEU A 7 3.89 8.90 11.35
C LEU A 7 4.92 9.94 11.79
N SER A 8 5.08 10.16 13.11
CA SER A 8 6.01 11.17 13.64
C SER A 8 7.50 10.87 13.39
N VAL A 9 7.85 9.61 13.11
CA VAL A 9 9.24 9.17 12.88
C VAL A 9 9.53 8.85 11.41
N LEU A 10 8.51 8.91 10.54
CA LEU A 10 8.67 8.66 9.11
C LEU A 10 8.93 9.97 8.35
N ASP A 11 10.01 9.98 7.57
CA ASP A 11 10.35 11.05 6.64
C ASP A 11 10.83 10.41 5.32
N SER A 12 9.91 10.28 4.37
CA SER A 12 10.16 9.65 3.06
C SER A 12 9.33 10.34 1.97
N ASP A 13 9.92 10.47 0.79
CA ASP A 13 9.24 11.02 -0.37
C ASP A 13 8.13 10.10 -0.93
N PHE A 14 8.03 8.88 -0.43
CA PHE A 14 7.02 7.90 -0.86
C PHE A 14 5.93 7.65 0.18
N ILE A 15 5.98 8.34 1.33
CA ILE A 15 5.02 8.19 2.43
C ILE A 15 4.45 9.57 2.79
N VAL A 16 3.21 9.61 3.26
CA VAL A 16 2.57 10.84 3.74
C VAL A 16 3.34 11.42 4.93
N ARG A 17 3.51 12.75 4.93
CA ARG A 17 4.13 13.46 6.05
C ARG A 17 3.09 13.95 7.05
N LEU A 18 3.31 13.68 8.34
CA LEU A 18 2.60 14.31 9.43
C LEU A 18 3.13 15.71 9.64
N ARG A 19 2.24 16.71 9.65
CA ARG A 19 2.57 18.11 9.90
C ARG A 19 2.34 18.53 11.34
N MET A 20 1.20 18.11 11.88
CA MET A 20 0.77 18.49 13.21
C MET A 20 -0.22 17.47 13.77
N THR A 21 -0.31 17.41 15.09
CA THR A 21 -1.38 16.71 15.78
C THR A 21 -2.05 17.65 16.76
N PHE A 22 -3.36 17.55 16.91
CA PHE A 22 -4.13 18.29 17.90
C PHE A 22 -5.39 17.51 18.29
N LYS A 23 -6.04 17.89 19.36
CA LYS A 23 -7.26 17.26 19.83
C LYS A 23 -8.25 18.27 20.37
N ASP A 24 -9.52 17.91 20.36
CA ASP A 24 -10.60 18.53 21.10
C ASP A 24 -11.17 17.55 22.14
N THR A 25 -12.31 17.85 22.74
CA THR A 25 -12.97 17.01 23.76
C THR A 25 -13.55 15.70 23.19
N LYS A 26 -13.66 15.57 21.86
CA LYS A 26 -14.32 14.45 21.20
C LYS A 26 -13.42 13.69 20.22
N ARG A 27 -12.34 14.33 19.71
CA ARG A 27 -11.57 13.82 18.59
C ARG A 27 -10.09 14.13 18.70
N VAL A 28 -9.29 13.26 18.09
CA VAL A 28 -7.88 13.51 17.79
C VAL A 28 -7.73 13.76 16.29
N TYR A 29 -6.80 14.63 15.91
CA TYR A 29 -6.57 15.07 14.54
C TYR A 29 -5.11 14.88 14.16
N LEU A 30 -4.90 14.29 12.99
CA LEU A 30 -3.61 14.14 12.34
C LEU A 30 -3.62 15.03 11.08
N LEU A 31 -2.94 16.15 11.12
CA LEU A 31 -2.79 17.03 9.96
C LEU A 31 -1.61 16.54 9.12
N THR A 32 -1.88 16.19 7.87
CA THR A 32 -0.88 15.70 6.91
C THR A 32 -0.83 16.56 5.66
N ASP A 33 0.16 16.31 4.80
CA ASP A 33 0.17 16.92 3.46
C ASP A 33 -1.06 16.48 2.67
N ALA A 34 -1.59 17.39 1.85
CA ALA A 34 -2.69 17.11 0.94
C ALA A 34 -2.15 16.70 -0.45
N TYR A 35 -2.70 15.62 -1.00
CA TYR A 35 -2.38 15.14 -2.34
C TYR A 35 -3.60 15.25 -3.24
N LEU A 36 -3.65 16.32 -4.04
CA LEU A 36 -4.83 16.71 -4.81
C LEU A 36 -5.07 15.89 -6.08
N GLY A 37 -4.14 15.01 -6.45
CA GLY A 37 -4.29 14.13 -7.62
C GLY A 37 -5.30 12.99 -7.44
N GLY A 38 -5.85 12.82 -6.22
CA GLY A 38 -6.76 11.73 -5.89
C GLY A 38 -6.06 10.40 -5.64
N ASP A 39 -6.85 9.35 -5.38
CA ASP A 39 -6.35 8.00 -5.10
C ASP A 39 -6.15 7.18 -6.39
N LEU A 40 -5.27 6.18 -6.30
CA LEU A 40 -4.94 5.31 -7.44
C LEU A 40 -6.12 4.43 -7.87
N TYR A 41 -7.05 4.10 -6.95
CA TYR A 41 -8.26 3.35 -7.30
C TYR A 41 -9.15 4.13 -8.28
N ARG A 42 -9.37 5.44 -8.02
CA ARG A 42 -10.11 6.31 -8.94
C ARG A 42 -9.42 6.41 -10.29
N LEU A 43 -8.09 6.57 -10.28
CA LEU A 43 -7.31 6.63 -11.51
C LEU A 43 -7.40 5.33 -12.32
N LEU A 44 -7.27 4.17 -11.66
CA LEU A 44 -7.43 2.85 -12.25
C LEU A 44 -8.86 2.62 -12.77
N SER A 45 -9.86 3.10 -12.02
CA SER A 45 -11.27 2.98 -12.39
C SER A 45 -11.61 3.80 -13.62
N SER A 46 -11.07 5.00 -13.76
CA SER A 46 -11.33 5.91 -14.88
C SER A 46 -10.57 5.53 -16.15
N ARG A 47 -9.33 5.08 -16.02
CA ARG A 47 -8.43 4.80 -17.16
C ARG A 47 -8.41 3.33 -17.59
N GLY A 48 -8.93 2.42 -16.75
CA GLY A 48 -8.82 0.97 -16.97
C GLY A 48 -7.43 0.43 -16.57
N PRO A 49 -7.13 -0.84 -16.96
CA PRO A 49 -5.84 -1.46 -16.65
C PRO A 49 -4.66 -0.63 -17.18
N PHE A 50 -3.64 -0.45 -16.36
CA PHE A 50 -2.47 0.33 -16.76
C PHE A 50 -1.56 -0.42 -17.73
N PRO A 51 -0.88 0.30 -18.64
CA PRO A 51 0.26 -0.22 -19.36
C PRO A 51 1.37 -0.67 -18.40
N ASP A 52 2.15 -1.68 -18.81
CA ASP A 52 3.22 -2.29 -17.99
C ASP A 52 4.19 -1.25 -17.40
N MET A 53 4.60 -0.24 -18.19
CA MET A 53 5.50 0.83 -17.74
C MET A 53 4.88 1.71 -16.65
N VAL A 54 3.58 2.02 -16.74
CA VAL A 54 2.87 2.81 -15.72
C VAL A 54 2.73 2.02 -14.43
N ALA A 55 2.35 0.74 -14.54
CA ALA A 55 2.26 -0.15 -13.38
C ALA A 55 3.62 -0.30 -12.67
N LYS A 56 4.73 -0.50 -13.42
CA LYS A 56 6.09 -0.54 -12.85
C LYS A 56 6.43 0.70 -12.05
N PHE A 57 6.16 1.87 -12.60
CA PHE A 57 6.45 3.14 -11.96
C PHE A 57 5.69 3.28 -10.63
N TYR A 58 4.40 2.96 -10.63
CA TYR A 58 3.59 3.05 -9.41
C TYR A 58 3.95 1.99 -8.36
N VAL A 59 4.24 0.77 -8.80
CA VAL A 59 4.73 -0.29 -7.91
C VAL A 59 6.10 0.08 -7.32
N ALA A 60 6.97 0.76 -8.08
CA ALA A 60 8.25 1.24 -7.57
C ALA A 60 8.08 2.26 -6.42
N CYS A 61 7.05 3.13 -6.45
CA CYS A 61 6.74 4.01 -5.31
C CYS A 61 6.46 3.21 -4.04
N VAL A 62 5.68 2.11 -4.16
CA VAL A 62 5.35 1.25 -3.02
C VAL A 62 6.58 0.48 -2.53
N ILE A 63 7.44 0.01 -3.45
CA ILE A 63 8.70 -0.68 -3.10
C ILE A 63 9.62 0.25 -2.29
N GLU A 64 9.77 1.52 -2.68
CA GLU A 64 10.56 2.50 -1.92
C GLU A 64 9.94 2.79 -0.54
N ALA A 65 8.61 2.94 -0.47
CA ALA A 65 7.91 3.11 0.80
C ALA A 65 8.12 1.90 1.73
N PHE A 66 7.97 0.69 1.22
CA PHE A 66 8.16 -0.55 1.99
C PHE A 66 9.62 -0.75 2.43
N ASP A 67 10.60 -0.50 1.55
CA ASP A 67 12.02 -0.56 1.94
C ASP A 67 12.30 0.36 3.13
N TYR A 68 11.77 1.59 3.08
CA TYR A 68 11.94 2.58 4.15
C TYR A 68 11.28 2.14 5.46
N MET A 69 10.05 1.60 5.42
CA MET A 69 9.30 1.14 6.59
C MET A 69 9.88 -0.15 7.17
N HIS A 70 10.14 -1.15 6.33
CA HIS A 70 10.59 -2.47 6.76
C HIS A 70 11.97 -2.44 7.41
N ARG A 71 12.89 -1.59 6.95
CA ARG A 71 14.19 -1.35 7.62
C ARG A 71 14.03 -0.78 9.03
N ARG A 72 12.89 -0.19 9.35
CA ARG A 72 12.55 0.34 10.69
C ARG A 72 11.69 -0.63 11.51
N GLY A 73 11.47 -1.85 10.99
CA GLY A 73 10.63 -2.86 11.62
C GLY A 73 9.14 -2.51 11.61
N ILE A 74 8.69 -1.66 10.67
CA ILE A 74 7.29 -1.26 10.55
C ILE A 74 6.65 -2.05 9.42
N VAL A 75 5.55 -2.76 9.74
CA VAL A 75 4.69 -3.49 8.80
C VAL A 75 3.48 -2.61 8.48
N TYR A 76 3.15 -2.45 7.22
CA TYR A 76 2.08 -1.53 6.79
C TYR A 76 0.68 -2.13 6.90
N ARG A 77 0.43 -3.35 6.39
CA ARG A 77 -0.75 -4.21 6.57
C ARG A 77 -2.05 -3.81 5.87
N ASP A 78 -2.12 -2.68 5.16
CA ASP A 78 -3.33 -2.28 4.40
C ASP A 78 -3.01 -1.69 3.03
N LEU A 79 -2.12 -2.35 2.28
CA LEU A 79 -1.84 -1.93 0.91
C LEU A 79 -3.06 -2.17 0.02
N LYS A 80 -3.48 -1.11 -0.67
CA LYS A 80 -4.55 -1.10 -1.69
C LYS A 80 -4.48 0.19 -2.48
N PRO A 81 -5.08 0.26 -3.69
CA PRO A 81 -5.04 1.48 -4.52
C PRO A 81 -5.65 2.72 -3.84
N GLU A 82 -6.63 2.54 -2.95
CA GLU A 82 -7.28 3.63 -2.21
C GLU A 82 -6.33 4.34 -1.23
N ASN A 83 -5.27 3.65 -0.79
CA ASN A 83 -4.26 4.17 0.14
C ASN A 83 -3.01 4.68 -0.58
N LEU A 84 -3.07 4.85 -1.90
CA LEU A 84 -2.00 5.39 -2.73
C LEU A 84 -2.48 6.67 -3.39
N MET A 85 -1.97 7.81 -2.92
CA MET A 85 -2.38 9.14 -3.40
C MET A 85 -1.43 9.66 -4.47
N LEU A 86 -1.99 10.21 -5.55
CA LEU A 86 -1.22 10.78 -6.65
C LEU A 86 -0.75 12.20 -6.28
N HIS A 87 0.56 12.38 -6.22
CA HIS A 87 1.20 13.68 -6.03
C HIS A 87 1.26 14.45 -7.36
N GLN A 88 1.37 15.77 -7.31
CA GLN A 88 1.42 16.65 -8.49
C GLN A 88 2.54 16.31 -9.48
N ASN A 89 3.64 15.72 -9.04
CA ASN A 89 4.74 15.26 -9.91
C ASN A 89 4.51 13.88 -10.54
N GLY A 90 3.33 13.27 -10.32
CA GLY A 90 2.98 11.97 -10.88
C GLY A 90 3.51 10.75 -10.10
N TYR A 91 4.18 10.95 -8.95
CA TYR A 91 4.56 9.88 -8.03
C TYR A 91 3.42 9.56 -7.06
N LEU A 92 3.46 8.36 -6.47
CA LEU A 92 2.49 7.98 -5.44
C LEU A 92 3.05 8.20 -4.03
N LYS A 93 2.16 8.56 -3.13
CA LYS A 93 2.39 8.62 -1.69
C LYS A 93 1.53 7.58 -0.99
N LEU A 94 2.17 6.74 -0.18
CA LEU A 94 1.49 5.79 0.70
C LEU A 94 0.88 6.58 1.87
N VAL A 95 -0.42 6.45 2.06
CA VAL A 95 -1.18 7.14 3.11
C VAL A 95 -1.86 6.13 4.04
N ASP A 96 -2.57 6.60 5.06
CA ASP A 96 -3.34 5.78 6.01
C ASP A 96 -2.48 4.69 6.69
N LEU A 97 -1.82 5.08 7.77
CA LEU A 97 -1.01 4.18 8.59
C LEU A 97 -1.77 3.62 9.81
N GLY A 98 -3.11 3.69 9.78
CA GLY A 98 -3.97 3.21 10.88
C GLY A 98 -3.79 1.74 11.24
N PHE A 99 -3.36 0.92 10.29
CA PHE A 99 -3.01 -0.49 10.52
C PHE A 99 -1.50 -0.72 10.65
N ALA A 100 -0.65 0.27 10.43
CA ALA A 100 0.78 0.08 10.53
C ALA A 100 1.21 -0.28 11.96
N LYS A 101 2.21 -1.16 12.07
CA LYS A 101 2.68 -1.64 13.38
C LYS A 101 4.17 -1.87 13.38
N LYS A 102 4.82 -1.46 14.47
CA LYS A 102 6.22 -1.81 14.71
C LYS A 102 6.30 -3.24 15.21
N VAL A 103 7.01 -4.08 14.48
CA VAL A 103 7.23 -5.50 14.81
C VAL A 103 8.74 -5.72 14.90
N PRO A 104 9.26 -6.20 16.04
CA PRO A 104 10.68 -6.47 16.18
C PRO A 104 11.22 -7.44 15.13
N SER A 105 12.51 -7.37 14.84
CA SER A 105 13.16 -8.31 13.91
C SER A 105 12.93 -9.76 14.35
N GLY A 106 12.47 -10.59 13.41
CA GLY A 106 12.09 -11.98 13.69
C GLY A 106 10.75 -12.15 14.44
N GLY A 107 10.13 -11.05 14.90
CA GLY A 107 8.84 -11.08 15.58
C GLY A 107 7.66 -11.22 14.63
N LYS A 108 6.48 -11.46 15.23
CA LYS A 108 5.19 -11.55 14.54
C LYS A 108 4.11 -10.78 15.28
N THR A 109 3.07 -10.38 14.56
CA THR A 109 1.82 -9.87 15.11
C THR A 109 0.66 -10.75 14.67
N TYR A 110 -0.44 -10.74 15.43
CA TYR A 110 -1.57 -11.67 15.25
C TYR A 110 -2.90 -10.95 14.99
N THR A 111 -2.90 -9.62 14.95
CA THR A 111 -4.13 -8.85 14.71
C THR A 111 -4.65 -9.14 13.30
N PHE A 112 -5.86 -9.67 13.20
CA PHE A 112 -6.54 -9.84 11.90
C PHE A 112 -6.97 -8.46 11.40
N CYS A 113 -6.32 -7.96 10.35
CA CYS A 113 -6.60 -6.66 9.76
C CYS A 113 -6.18 -6.60 8.29
N GLY A 114 -6.64 -5.57 7.59
CA GLY A 114 -6.38 -5.33 6.18
C GLY A 114 -7.64 -5.50 5.32
N THR A 115 -7.48 -5.31 4.03
CA THR A 115 -8.58 -5.41 3.04
C THR A 115 -8.70 -6.85 2.54
N PRO A 116 -9.88 -7.49 2.55
CA PRO A 116 -10.06 -8.92 2.30
C PRO A 116 -9.32 -9.46 1.07
N GLU A 117 -9.42 -8.79 -0.07
CA GLU A 117 -8.79 -9.23 -1.33
C GLU A 117 -7.24 -9.16 -1.32
N TYR A 118 -6.64 -8.50 -0.31
CA TYR A 118 -5.20 -8.28 -0.14
C TYR A 118 -4.59 -9.08 1.02
N ILE A 119 -5.43 -9.70 1.87
CA ILE A 119 -4.99 -10.43 3.06
C ILE A 119 -4.18 -11.67 2.66
N SER A 120 -3.04 -11.86 3.31
CA SER A 120 -2.15 -13.00 3.07
C SER A 120 -2.59 -14.27 3.80
N PRO A 121 -2.23 -15.47 3.30
CA PRO A 121 -2.63 -16.76 3.88
C PRO A 121 -2.33 -16.91 5.37
N GLU A 122 -1.18 -16.41 5.85
CA GLU A 122 -0.80 -16.51 7.26
C GLU A 122 -1.64 -15.62 8.18
N ILE A 123 -2.22 -14.50 7.66
CA ILE A 123 -3.19 -13.69 8.42
C ILE A 123 -4.51 -14.45 8.51
N ILE A 124 -5.00 -15.02 7.40
CA ILE A 124 -6.22 -15.81 7.36
C ILE A 124 -6.12 -17.00 8.34
N ALA A 125 -4.98 -17.69 8.34
CA ALA A 125 -4.73 -18.86 9.21
C ALA A 125 -4.38 -18.49 10.66
N ASN A 126 -4.32 -17.18 11.02
CA ASN A 126 -3.87 -16.70 12.33
C ASN A 126 -2.51 -17.28 12.78
N ALA A 127 -1.60 -17.51 11.82
CA ALA A 127 -0.27 -18.08 12.07
C ALA A 127 0.79 -17.04 12.51
N GLY A 128 0.35 -15.78 12.67
CA GLY A 128 1.19 -14.62 12.91
C GLY A 128 1.94 -14.16 11.67
N HIS A 129 1.99 -12.85 11.47
CA HIS A 129 2.51 -12.20 10.26
C HIS A 129 3.52 -11.10 10.57
N ASN A 130 4.28 -10.71 9.58
CA ASN A 130 5.29 -9.65 9.61
C ASN A 130 5.39 -8.96 8.25
N ILE A 131 6.51 -8.32 7.92
CA ILE A 131 6.73 -7.63 6.64
C ILE A 131 6.48 -8.51 5.41
N ALA A 132 6.53 -9.83 5.52
CA ALA A 132 6.23 -10.73 4.41
C ALA A 132 4.78 -10.60 3.90
N SER A 133 3.83 -10.22 4.77
CA SER A 133 2.44 -9.97 4.36
C SER A 133 2.30 -8.77 3.43
N ASP A 134 3.13 -7.74 3.58
CA ASP A 134 3.14 -6.58 2.69
C ASP A 134 3.61 -6.96 1.27
N TYR A 135 4.57 -7.90 1.15
CA TYR A 135 5.02 -8.40 -0.17
C TYR A 135 3.96 -9.25 -0.87
N TRP A 136 3.15 -10.01 -0.13
CA TRP A 136 1.96 -10.65 -0.69
C TRP A 136 1.00 -9.60 -1.27
N ALA A 137 0.65 -8.60 -0.48
CA ALA A 137 -0.23 -7.51 -0.90
C ALA A 137 0.33 -6.75 -2.11
N LEU A 138 1.66 -6.56 -2.20
CA LEU A 138 2.33 -5.98 -3.35
C LEU A 138 2.10 -6.81 -4.64
N GLY A 139 2.13 -8.13 -4.53
CA GLY A 139 1.82 -9.03 -5.65
C GLY A 139 0.37 -8.89 -6.12
N ILE A 140 -0.58 -8.75 -5.18
CA ILE A 140 -2.00 -8.50 -5.49
C ILE A 140 -2.16 -7.14 -6.19
N LEU A 141 -1.49 -6.09 -5.70
CA LEU A 141 -1.51 -4.76 -6.32
C LEU A 141 -1.02 -4.81 -7.77
N ILE A 142 0.11 -5.47 -8.05
CA ILE A 142 0.63 -5.60 -9.42
C ILE A 142 -0.42 -6.25 -10.33
N TYR A 143 -1.04 -7.33 -9.87
CA TYR A 143 -2.08 -8.02 -10.63
C TYR A 143 -3.26 -7.07 -10.92
N GLU A 144 -3.73 -6.33 -9.91
CA GLU A 144 -4.86 -5.42 -10.04
C GLU A 144 -4.56 -4.25 -10.97
N LEU A 145 -3.40 -3.62 -10.88
CA LEU A 145 -3.02 -2.52 -11.77
C LEU A 145 -2.98 -2.94 -13.24
N LEU A 146 -2.56 -4.17 -13.53
CA LEU A 146 -2.46 -4.70 -14.89
C LEU A 146 -3.77 -5.29 -15.43
N SER A 147 -4.73 -5.67 -14.57
CA SER A 147 -5.97 -6.34 -14.97
C SER A 147 -7.26 -5.63 -14.57
N ARG A 148 -7.18 -4.64 -13.65
CA ARG A 148 -8.32 -3.97 -12.99
C ARG A 148 -9.16 -4.90 -12.12
N LYS A 149 -8.63 -6.04 -11.74
CA LYS A 149 -9.28 -7.02 -10.84
C LYS A 149 -8.23 -7.64 -9.96
N THR A 150 -8.58 -7.96 -8.72
CA THR A 150 -7.72 -8.75 -7.86
C THR A 150 -7.80 -10.24 -8.23
N PRO A 151 -6.75 -11.03 -8.00
CA PRO A 151 -6.70 -12.43 -8.44
C PRO A 151 -7.69 -13.35 -7.71
N PHE A 152 -8.05 -13.02 -6.45
CA PHE A 152 -8.88 -13.87 -5.59
C PHE A 152 -10.31 -13.38 -5.43
N ARG A 153 -10.70 -12.35 -6.19
CA ARG A 153 -12.01 -11.71 -6.11
C ARG A 153 -13.17 -12.71 -6.15
N ALA A 154 -14.10 -12.59 -5.23
CA ALA A 154 -15.32 -13.37 -5.13
C ALA A 154 -16.51 -12.51 -4.69
N LYS A 155 -17.66 -13.12 -4.44
CA LYS A 155 -18.89 -12.42 -4.02
C LYS A 155 -18.88 -12.04 -2.53
N ASP A 156 -18.19 -12.79 -1.74
CA ASP A 156 -18.08 -12.64 -0.28
C ASP A 156 -16.64 -12.89 0.21
N ASP A 157 -16.33 -12.36 1.37
CA ASP A 157 -14.98 -12.40 1.94
C ASP A 157 -14.51 -13.82 2.27
N LEU A 158 -15.40 -14.73 2.66
CA LEU A 158 -15.02 -16.11 2.98
C LEU A 158 -14.49 -16.81 1.73
N THR A 159 -15.20 -16.67 0.61
CA THR A 159 -14.75 -17.22 -0.68
C THR A 159 -13.45 -16.57 -1.15
N VAL A 160 -13.23 -15.26 -0.89
CA VAL A 160 -11.94 -14.59 -1.16
C VAL A 160 -10.82 -15.26 -0.35
N TYR A 161 -11.03 -15.50 0.94
CA TYR A 161 -10.05 -16.16 1.80
C TYR A 161 -9.74 -17.60 1.37
N GLU A 162 -10.78 -18.39 1.04
CA GLU A 162 -10.58 -19.73 0.50
C GLU A 162 -9.73 -19.72 -0.79
N ASN A 163 -9.97 -18.76 -1.69
CA ASN A 163 -9.21 -18.64 -2.92
C ASN A 163 -7.76 -18.22 -2.65
N ALA A 164 -7.52 -17.30 -1.72
CA ALA A 164 -6.17 -16.93 -1.29
C ALA A 164 -5.40 -18.10 -0.66
N LEU A 165 -6.07 -18.94 0.13
CA LEU A 165 -5.50 -20.16 0.69
C LEU A 165 -5.17 -21.24 -0.36
N LYS A 166 -5.88 -21.29 -1.49
CA LYS A 166 -5.53 -22.15 -2.65
C LYS A 166 -4.29 -21.65 -3.40
N GLY A 167 -4.00 -20.35 -3.32
CA GLY A 167 -2.80 -19.72 -3.83
C GLY A 167 -2.86 -19.25 -5.28
N ILE A 168 -1.86 -18.45 -5.64
CA ILE A 168 -1.77 -17.75 -6.93
C ILE A 168 -1.52 -18.69 -8.13
N HIS A 169 -1.01 -19.89 -7.90
CA HIS A 169 -0.65 -20.81 -8.97
C HIS A 169 -1.86 -21.39 -9.70
N GLY A 170 -3.02 -21.44 -9.06
CA GLY A 170 -4.29 -21.87 -9.67
C GLY A 170 -5.01 -20.78 -10.47
N ILE A 171 -4.52 -19.54 -10.42
CA ILE A 171 -5.17 -18.41 -11.09
C ILE A 171 -4.77 -18.34 -12.56
N HIS A 172 -5.78 -18.17 -13.42
CA HIS A 172 -5.55 -17.90 -14.83
C HIS A 172 -5.19 -16.42 -15.03
N PHE A 173 -3.97 -16.16 -15.49
CA PHE A 173 -3.51 -14.82 -15.80
C PHE A 173 -4.03 -14.34 -17.15
N SER A 174 -4.62 -13.14 -17.16
CA SER A 174 -5.03 -12.50 -18.42
C SER A 174 -3.83 -12.25 -19.33
N ASN A 175 -4.06 -12.33 -20.66
CA ASN A 175 -3.04 -12.00 -21.67
C ASN A 175 -2.49 -10.56 -21.58
N ARG A 176 -3.15 -9.69 -20.81
CA ARG A 176 -2.66 -8.33 -20.48
C ARG A 176 -1.47 -8.35 -19.52
N ILE A 177 -1.36 -9.38 -18.69
CA ILE A 177 -0.26 -9.54 -17.74
C ILE A 177 0.88 -10.28 -18.44
N GLY A 178 1.93 -9.54 -18.80
CA GLY A 178 3.09 -10.11 -19.46
C GLY A 178 3.83 -11.13 -18.59
N ARG A 179 4.50 -12.12 -19.20
CA ARG A 179 5.20 -13.22 -18.50
C ARG A 179 6.18 -12.76 -17.42
N LYS A 180 6.82 -11.59 -17.59
CA LYS A 180 7.75 -11.05 -16.59
C LYS A 180 6.99 -10.54 -15.34
N ALA A 181 5.85 -9.87 -15.52
CA ALA A 181 4.99 -9.42 -14.43
C ALA A 181 4.38 -10.63 -13.71
N GLU A 182 3.83 -11.60 -14.44
CA GLU A 182 3.31 -12.86 -13.88
C GLU A 182 4.37 -13.57 -13.01
N SER A 183 5.61 -13.64 -13.49
CA SER A 183 6.71 -14.23 -12.72
C SER A 183 6.97 -13.51 -11.40
N LEU A 184 6.91 -12.17 -11.37
CA LEU A 184 7.07 -11.38 -10.15
C LEU A 184 5.89 -11.58 -9.20
N ILE A 185 4.66 -11.52 -9.70
CA ILE A 185 3.45 -11.76 -8.91
C ILE A 185 3.53 -13.13 -8.23
N LYS A 186 3.87 -14.18 -8.98
CA LYS A 186 4.02 -15.55 -8.43
C LYS A 186 5.15 -15.65 -7.38
N ALA A 187 6.21 -14.88 -7.52
CA ALA A 187 7.32 -14.86 -6.56
C ALA A 187 6.95 -14.10 -5.27
N LEU A 188 6.13 -13.04 -5.36
CA LEU A 188 5.62 -12.27 -4.22
C LEU A 188 4.49 -13.01 -3.49
N CYS A 189 3.60 -13.71 -4.23
CA CYS A 189 2.44 -14.41 -3.68
C CYS A 189 2.73 -15.89 -3.38
N ARG A 190 3.92 -16.21 -2.83
CA ARG A 190 4.20 -17.54 -2.28
C ARG A 190 3.37 -17.79 -1.03
N GLN A 191 2.85 -19.00 -0.88
CA GLN A 191 2.06 -19.41 0.29
C GLN A 191 2.88 -19.28 1.58
N LEU A 192 4.08 -19.80 1.59
CA LEU A 192 4.98 -19.70 2.73
C LEU A 192 5.66 -18.33 2.74
N PRO A 193 5.52 -17.54 3.81
CA PRO A 193 6.12 -16.20 3.91
C PRO A 193 7.62 -16.19 3.65
N ILE A 194 8.35 -17.22 4.11
CA ILE A 194 9.81 -17.33 3.95
C ILE A 194 10.26 -17.49 2.49
N GLU A 195 9.36 -17.95 1.60
CA GLU A 195 9.65 -18.14 0.17
C GLU A 195 9.36 -16.88 -0.66
N ARG A 196 8.73 -15.86 -0.08
CA ARG A 196 8.34 -14.64 -0.80
C ARG A 196 9.56 -13.82 -1.17
N LEU A 197 9.58 -13.39 -2.43
CA LEU A 197 10.56 -12.41 -2.89
C LEU A 197 10.41 -11.12 -2.07
N GLY A 198 11.52 -10.53 -1.66
CA GLY A 198 11.54 -9.38 -0.77
C GLY A 198 11.69 -9.74 0.71
N TYR A 199 11.23 -10.92 1.14
CA TYR A 199 11.42 -11.39 2.51
C TYR A 199 12.67 -12.29 2.67
N GLN A 200 13.25 -12.75 1.56
CA GLN A 200 14.48 -13.52 1.54
C GLN A 200 15.71 -12.66 1.85
N LYS A 201 16.90 -13.28 1.96
CA LYS A 201 18.15 -12.64 2.36
C LYS A 201 18.51 -11.36 1.57
N GLY A 202 18.17 -11.29 0.29
CA GLY A 202 18.41 -10.11 -0.56
C GLY A 202 17.42 -8.97 -0.32
N GLY A 203 16.31 -9.22 0.42
CA GLY A 203 15.32 -8.21 0.75
C GLY A 203 14.70 -7.57 -0.49
N VAL A 204 14.36 -6.29 -0.37
CA VAL A 204 13.81 -5.47 -1.46
C VAL A 204 14.70 -5.47 -2.73
N ASN A 205 16.02 -5.64 -2.57
CA ASN A 205 16.91 -5.67 -3.72
C ASN A 205 16.63 -6.82 -4.69
N ASP A 206 16.10 -7.95 -4.19
CA ASP A 206 15.70 -9.06 -5.05
C ASP A 206 14.52 -8.70 -5.93
N ILE A 207 13.58 -7.87 -5.41
CA ILE A 207 12.46 -7.33 -6.18
C ILE A 207 12.99 -6.34 -7.23
N LYS A 208 13.85 -5.40 -6.84
CA LYS A 208 14.44 -4.40 -7.73
C LYS A 208 15.24 -5.03 -8.88
N LYS A 209 15.91 -6.17 -8.65
CA LYS A 209 16.68 -6.95 -9.64
C LYS A 209 15.83 -7.91 -10.46
N HIS A 210 14.56 -8.10 -10.14
CA HIS A 210 13.72 -9.04 -10.89
C HIS A 210 13.59 -8.60 -12.35
N LYS A 211 13.53 -9.57 -13.28
CA LYS A 211 13.47 -9.33 -14.74
C LYS A 211 12.34 -8.43 -15.21
N TRP A 212 11.28 -8.24 -14.42
CA TRP A 212 10.22 -7.27 -14.72
C TRP A 212 10.74 -5.85 -14.67
N TYR A 213 11.68 -5.55 -13.78
CA TYR A 213 12.35 -4.24 -13.64
C TYR A 213 13.61 -4.07 -14.49
N SER A 214 13.91 -5.01 -15.40
CA SER A 214 15.09 -4.89 -16.27
C SER A 214 15.09 -3.55 -17.04
N GLY A 215 16.14 -2.76 -16.87
CA GLY A 215 16.28 -1.43 -17.48
C GLY A 215 15.56 -0.30 -16.75
N PHE A 216 15.01 -0.53 -15.57
CA PHE A 216 14.42 0.53 -14.75
C PHE A 216 15.52 1.31 -14.00
N ASP A 217 15.51 2.62 -14.13
CA ASP A 217 16.48 3.51 -13.46
C ASP A 217 16.06 3.76 -12.01
N TRP A 218 16.51 2.90 -11.10
CA TRP A 218 16.23 3.01 -9.67
C TRP A 218 16.91 4.20 -9.01
N GLU A 219 18.09 4.63 -9.49
CA GLU A 219 18.82 5.78 -8.92
C GLU A 219 18.07 7.06 -9.21
N GLY A 220 17.75 7.32 -10.49
CA GLY A 220 16.94 8.46 -10.88
C GLY A 220 15.53 8.43 -10.28
N PHE A 221 14.93 7.24 -10.13
CA PHE A 221 13.63 7.09 -9.49
C PHE A 221 13.66 7.47 -8.00
N HIS A 222 14.65 7.00 -7.26
CA HIS A 222 14.78 7.25 -5.82
C HIS A 222 14.89 8.74 -5.48
N VAL A 223 15.58 9.50 -6.33
CA VAL A 223 15.73 10.97 -6.17
C VAL A 223 14.64 11.77 -6.91
N LEU A 224 13.55 11.12 -7.33
CA LEU A 224 12.41 11.73 -8.03
C LEU A 224 12.79 12.45 -9.34
N ALA A 225 13.87 12.04 -10.00
CA ALA A 225 14.34 12.66 -11.25
C ALA A 225 13.57 12.14 -12.49
N LEU A 226 12.86 11.01 -12.40
CA LEU A 226 12.09 10.50 -13.52
C LEU A 226 10.74 11.23 -13.64
N PRO A 227 10.27 11.52 -14.88
CA PRO A 227 8.95 12.11 -15.06
C PRO A 227 7.85 11.10 -14.65
N GLY A 228 6.89 11.57 -13.86
CA GLY A 228 5.71 10.75 -13.52
C GLY A 228 4.91 10.40 -14.77
N PRO A 229 4.40 9.17 -14.89
CA PRO A 229 3.74 8.69 -16.10
C PRO A 229 2.37 9.34 -16.35
N ILE A 230 1.72 9.81 -15.29
CA ILE A 230 0.43 10.51 -15.34
C ILE A 230 0.52 11.68 -14.36
N LEU A 231 0.34 12.89 -14.87
CA LEU A 231 0.24 14.07 -14.05
C LEU A 231 -1.24 14.37 -13.77
N PRO A 232 -1.62 14.67 -12.51
CA PRO A 232 -2.98 15.07 -12.21
C PRO A 232 -3.28 16.47 -12.75
N GLU A 233 -4.51 16.68 -13.22
CA GLU A 233 -5.02 17.99 -13.54
C GLU A 233 -5.47 18.69 -12.24
N ILE A 234 -4.69 19.66 -11.78
CA ILE A 234 -4.98 20.46 -10.59
C ILE A 234 -5.21 21.90 -11.04
N ASN A 235 -6.46 22.38 -10.95
CA ASN A 235 -6.80 23.73 -11.40
C ASN A 235 -6.47 24.78 -10.33
N ASP A 236 -6.61 24.44 -9.06
CA ASP A 236 -6.26 25.30 -7.94
C ASP A 236 -5.42 24.51 -6.92
N PRO A 237 -4.10 24.74 -6.86
CA PRO A 237 -3.23 24.07 -5.88
C PRO A 237 -3.59 24.34 -4.42
N MET A 238 -4.35 25.41 -4.12
CA MET A 238 -4.71 25.82 -2.76
C MET A 238 -6.05 25.24 -2.31
N GLY A 239 -6.90 24.76 -3.21
CA GLY A 239 -8.26 24.35 -2.83
C GLY A 239 -8.98 23.40 -3.80
N ASP A 240 -8.29 22.78 -4.75
CA ASP A 240 -8.92 21.85 -5.69
C ASP A 240 -9.34 20.53 -5.01
N LEU A 241 -10.59 20.49 -4.58
CA LEU A 241 -11.16 19.32 -3.91
C LEU A 241 -11.89 18.34 -4.85
N ARG A 242 -11.79 18.49 -6.18
CA ARG A 242 -12.51 17.63 -7.15
C ARG A 242 -12.22 16.14 -6.97
N ASN A 243 -11.01 15.82 -6.56
CA ASN A 243 -10.57 14.45 -6.30
C ASN A 243 -10.71 14.04 -4.82
N ALA A 244 -11.15 14.94 -3.93
CA ALA A 244 -11.34 14.63 -2.53
C ALA A 244 -12.61 13.78 -2.32
N LYS A 245 -12.56 12.91 -1.31
CA LYS A 245 -13.77 12.22 -0.84
C LYS A 245 -14.69 13.24 -0.16
N PRO A 246 -16.02 13.14 -0.35
CA PRO A 246 -16.95 13.99 0.37
C PRO A 246 -16.72 13.90 1.88
N LEU A 247 -16.76 15.05 2.57
CA LEU A 247 -16.71 15.08 4.02
C LEU A 247 -17.91 14.28 4.57
N ARG A 248 -17.63 13.38 5.49
CA ARG A 248 -18.71 12.73 6.26
C ARG A 248 -19.35 13.79 7.15
N ARG A 249 -20.69 13.78 7.24
CA ARG A 249 -21.41 14.64 8.21
C ARG A 249 -20.92 14.31 9.61
N ASP A 250 -20.74 15.33 10.42
CA ASP A 250 -20.43 15.16 11.84
C ASP A 250 -21.52 14.33 12.50
N ILE A 251 -21.14 13.16 13.00
CA ILE A 251 -21.98 12.38 13.90
C ILE A 251 -21.75 12.98 15.29
N ASP A 252 -22.82 13.24 16.03
CA ASP A 252 -22.69 13.66 17.41
C ASP A 252 -22.12 12.50 18.24
N ILE A 253 -20.83 12.59 18.52
CA ILE A 253 -20.11 11.61 19.34
C ILE A 253 -20.03 12.15 20.77
N PRO A 254 -20.18 11.29 21.80
CA PRO A 254 -19.97 11.70 23.18
C PRO A 254 -18.53 12.18 23.43
N GLU A 255 -18.34 12.96 24.48
CA GLU A 255 -17.01 13.37 24.91
C GLU A 255 -16.16 12.16 25.32
N GLU A 256 -14.87 12.24 25.05
CA GLU A 256 -13.91 11.21 25.46
C GLU A 256 -13.57 11.38 26.94
N THR A 257 -13.86 10.37 27.74
CA THR A 257 -13.64 10.41 29.20
C THR A 257 -12.70 9.33 29.73
N SER A 258 -12.25 8.39 28.88
CA SER A 258 -11.36 7.29 29.30
C SER A 258 -9.90 7.73 29.49
N GLY A 259 -9.52 8.91 28.95
CA GLY A 259 -8.17 9.43 29.03
C GLY A 259 -7.14 8.70 28.17
N TRP A 260 -7.55 7.83 27.23
CA TRP A 260 -6.65 7.12 26.34
C TRP A 260 -5.80 8.06 25.46
N ASP A 261 -6.31 9.26 25.24
CA ASP A 261 -5.71 10.32 24.43
C ASP A 261 -4.91 11.36 25.24
N ALA A 262 -4.67 11.13 26.51
CA ALA A 262 -4.03 12.09 27.41
C ALA A 262 -2.63 12.54 26.94
N THR A 263 -1.93 11.69 26.17
CA THR A 263 -0.60 11.97 25.61
C THR A 263 -0.63 12.29 24.10
N PHE A 264 -1.79 12.57 23.55
CA PHE A 264 -1.93 12.86 22.11
C PHE A 264 -1.44 14.26 21.73
#